data_5628bc69054b25d184a247b34a790926
#
_entry.id   5628bc69054b25d184a247b34a790926
#
_cell.length_a   1.000
_cell.length_b   1.000
_cell.length_c   1.000
_cell.angle_alpha   90.00
_cell.angle_beta   90.00
_cell.angle_gamma   90.00
#
_symmetry.space_group_name_H-M   'P 1'
#
loop_
_entity.id
_entity.type
_entity.pdbx_description
1 polymer ?
#
loop_
_entity_poly.entity_id
_entity_poly.type
_entity_poly.pdbx_seq_one_letter_code
_entity_poly.pdbx_strand_id
1 'polypeptide(L)'
;MKIAVMGNTTEKSTRISASLKEKLVDAGHELTTTNPELVVSVGGDGTLLNCFHRYSHILDTVRFVGVHTGHLGFYTDWRDYELDDLVKEINADVGQSVSYPLLDVQVKYATQKDPSHFLSLNESSLRRNALTIKTDIYIRDAFFESFRGDGICVATPTGSTGYSKSLGGAVLHPRLEALQLTEIASINNRVYRTLSSPIVIAPDEWITVKTQSAADYTLTVDQLSSHNRAITEIKYQIAKERIHFAKYRHMHFWSRVEDSFIGSMREKDEDGHEL
;
A
#
# COMPACT_ATOMS: atom_id res chain seq x y z
N MET A 1 -18.13 14.68 -14.28
CA MET A 1 -16.87 14.36 -13.58
C MET A 1 -15.88 13.75 -14.57
N LYS A 2 -14.58 14.02 -14.41
CA LYS A 2 -13.49 13.40 -15.18
C LYS A 2 -13.05 12.10 -14.53
N ILE A 3 -13.19 10.98 -15.22
CA ILE A 3 -12.97 9.64 -14.64
C ILE A 3 -11.93 8.86 -15.45
N ALA A 4 -10.97 8.28 -14.75
CA ALA A 4 -10.09 7.25 -15.32
C ALA A 4 -10.55 5.86 -14.89
N VAL A 5 -10.68 4.94 -15.84
CA VAL A 5 -10.93 3.51 -15.57
C VAL A 5 -9.71 2.71 -15.99
N MET A 6 -9.09 2.06 -15.04
CA MET A 6 -7.88 1.25 -15.23
C MET A 6 -8.11 -0.18 -14.75
N GLY A 7 -7.87 -1.14 -15.64
CA GLY A 7 -7.92 -2.57 -15.37
C GLY A 7 -6.54 -3.21 -15.47
N ASN A 8 -6.42 -4.46 -14.99
CA ASN A 8 -5.29 -5.32 -15.30
C ASN A 8 -5.50 -6.01 -16.67
N THR A 9 -4.53 -6.81 -17.09
CA THR A 9 -4.51 -7.45 -18.42
C THR A 9 -5.34 -8.73 -18.53
N THR A 10 -6.06 -9.14 -17.46
CA THR A 10 -6.93 -10.33 -17.54
C THR A 10 -8.15 -10.06 -18.40
N GLU A 11 -8.64 -11.07 -19.10
CA GLU A 11 -9.83 -10.98 -19.94
C GLU A 11 -11.05 -10.47 -19.15
N LYS A 12 -11.23 -10.98 -17.92
CA LYS A 12 -12.32 -10.55 -17.04
C LYS A 12 -12.22 -9.05 -16.71
N SER A 13 -11.05 -8.58 -16.28
CA SER A 13 -10.85 -7.15 -15.97
C SER A 13 -11.04 -6.25 -17.19
N THR A 14 -10.56 -6.68 -18.35
CA THR A 14 -10.72 -5.95 -19.59
C THR A 14 -12.21 -5.79 -19.97
N ARG A 15 -12.99 -6.88 -19.90
CA ARG A 15 -14.43 -6.87 -20.18
C ARG A 15 -15.19 -5.98 -19.19
N ILE A 16 -14.92 -6.11 -17.89
CA ILE A 16 -15.57 -5.29 -16.85
C ILE A 16 -15.20 -3.81 -17.00
N SER A 17 -13.94 -3.50 -17.31
CA SER A 17 -13.50 -2.13 -17.57
C SER A 17 -14.20 -1.52 -18.79
N ALA A 18 -14.39 -2.27 -19.86
CA ALA A 18 -15.11 -1.82 -21.05
C ALA A 18 -16.58 -1.52 -20.73
N SER A 19 -17.28 -2.44 -20.08
CA SER A 19 -18.68 -2.25 -19.66
C SER A 19 -18.83 -1.05 -18.71
N LEU A 20 -17.93 -0.87 -17.73
CA LEU A 20 -17.98 0.29 -16.84
C LEU A 20 -17.77 1.60 -17.60
N LYS A 21 -16.84 1.65 -18.56
CA LYS A 21 -16.60 2.84 -19.39
C LYS A 21 -17.84 3.25 -20.19
N GLU A 22 -18.53 2.30 -20.81
CA GLU A 22 -19.79 2.54 -21.53
C GLU A 22 -20.85 3.15 -20.59
N LYS A 23 -21.08 2.52 -19.45
CA LYS A 23 -22.05 2.99 -18.44
C LYS A 23 -21.74 4.40 -17.92
N LEU A 24 -20.46 4.74 -17.72
CA LEU A 24 -20.04 6.07 -17.27
C LEU A 24 -20.24 7.14 -18.34
N VAL A 25 -19.99 6.82 -19.63
CA VAL A 25 -20.27 7.73 -20.75
C VAL A 25 -21.77 7.96 -20.90
N ASP A 26 -22.59 6.90 -20.83
CA ASP A 26 -24.05 6.99 -20.89
C ASP A 26 -24.62 7.82 -19.74
N ALA A 27 -23.96 7.81 -18.59
CA ALA A 27 -24.29 8.62 -17.42
C ALA A 27 -23.77 10.08 -17.51
N GLY A 28 -23.12 10.47 -18.63
CA GLY A 28 -22.66 11.84 -18.88
C GLY A 28 -21.29 12.19 -18.27
N HIS A 29 -20.48 11.21 -17.91
CA HIS A 29 -19.12 11.45 -17.42
C HIS A 29 -18.10 11.51 -18.55
N GLU A 30 -17.02 12.27 -18.33
CA GLU A 30 -15.87 12.36 -19.25
C GLU A 30 -14.83 11.32 -18.89
N LEU A 31 -14.50 10.42 -19.82
CA LEU A 31 -13.39 9.49 -19.64
C LEU A 31 -12.06 10.15 -20.00
N THR A 32 -11.11 10.13 -19.09
CA THR A 32 -9.78 10.72 -19.29
C THR A 32 -8.70 9.93 -18.57
N THR A 33 -7.49 9.96 -19.10
CA THR A 33 -6.29 9.48 -18.41
C THR A 33 -5.40 10.61 -17.89
N THR A 34 -5.80 11.86 -18.17
CA THR A 34 -5.05 13.06 -17.79
C THR A 34 -5.86 13.84 -16.75
N ASN A 35 -5.29 14.01 -15.56
CA ASN A 35 -5.89 14.74 -14.44
C ASN A 35 -7.35 14.33 -14.14
N PRO A 36 -7.63 13.05 -13.88
CA PRO A 36 -8.96 12.62 -13.47
C PRO A 36 -9.29 13.12 -12.05
N GLU A 37 -10.57 13.33 -11.77
CA GLU A 37 -11.10 13.60 -10.43
C GLU A 37 -11.36 12.30 -9.66
N LEU A 38 -11.64 11.21 -10.40
CA LEU A 38 -11.86 9.88 -9.86
C LEU A 38 -11.12 8.84 -10.70
N VAL A 39 -10.43 7.94 -10.03
CA VAL A 39 -9.80 6.76 -10.65
C VAL A 39 -10.51 5.50 -10.17
N VAL A 40 -11.09 4.77 -11.12
CA VAL A 40 -11.70 3.46 -10.86
C VAL A 40 -10.71 2.37 -11.26
N SER A 41 -10.20 1.63 -10.27
CA SER A 41 -9.37 0.45 -10.50
C SER A 41 -10.26 -0.80 -10.66
N VAL A 42 -10.06 -1.57 -11.73
CA VAL A 42 -10.80 -2.80 -12.00
C VAL A 42 -9.84 -3.99 -11.94
N GLY A 43 -9.86 -4.72 -10.82
CA GLY A 43 -8.91 -5.82 -10.58
C GLY A 43 -8.80 -6.14 -9.09
N GLY A 44 -7.62 -6.54 -8.64
CA GLY A 44 -7.29 -6.71 -7.22
C GLY A 44 -6.49 -5.52 -6.67
N ASP A 45 -5.98 -5.66 -5.44
CA ASP A 45 -5.20 -4.61 -4.75
C ASP A 45 -3.97 -4.16 -5.55
N GLY A 46 -3.28 -5.08 -6.25
CA GLY A 46 -2.17 -4.72 -7.13
C GLY A 46 -2.55 -3.79 -8.29
N THR A 47 -3.80 -3.88 -8.78
CA THR A 47 -4.31 -2.95 -9.80
C THR A 47 -4.50 -1.56 -9.21
N LEU A 48 -5.01 -1.47 -7.98
CA LEU A 48 -5.13 -0.19 -7.29
C LEU A 48 -3.78 0.43 -6.98
N LEU A 49 -2.78 -0.34 -6.56
CA LEU A 49 -1.41 0.14 -6.36
C LEU A 49 -0.83 0.73 -7.66
N ASN A 50 -1.06 0.09 -8.81
CA ASN A 50 -0.67 0.65 -10.12
C ASN A 50 -1.38 1.97 -10.42
N CYS A 51 -2.68 2.09 -10.09
CA CYS A 51 -3.42 3.34 -10.22
C CYS A 51 -2.85 4.42 -9.31
N PHE A 52 -2.56 4.09 -8.05
CA PHE A 52 -1.96 5.01 -7.09
C PHE A 52 -0.62 5.56 -7.62
N HIS A 53 0.32 4.70 -8.01
CA HIS A 53 1.61 5.15 -8.53
C HIS A 53 1.50 6.00 -9.80
N ARG A 54 0.57 5.69 -10.68
CA ARG A 54 0.34 6.47 -11.90
C ARG A 54 -0.15 7.88 -11.61
N TYR A 55 -0.98 8.06 -10.58
CA TYR A 55 -1.62 9.33 -10.23
C TYR A 55 -1.07 9.95 -8.93
N SER A 56 0.07 9.47 -8.43
CA SER A 56 0.70 9.99 -7.20
C SER A 56 1.09 11.47 -7.26
N HIS A 57 1.20 12.03 -8.46
CA HIS A 57 1.51 13.43 -8.68
C HIS A 57 0.30 14.41 -8.55
N ILE A 58 -0.92 13.88 -8.38
CA ILE A 58 -2.17 14.67 -8.25
C ILE A 58 -3.05 14.19 -7.08
N LEU A 59 -2.47 13.64 -6.01
CA LEU A 59 -3.19 13.07 -4.88
C LEU A 59 -4.14 14.05 -4.18
N ASP A 60 -3.83 15.34 -4.21
CA ASP A 60 -4.66 16.40 -3.60
C ASP A 60 -6.01 16.57 -4.31
N THR A 61 -6.15 16.12 -5.55
CA THR A 61 -7.33 16.37 -6.39
C THR A 61 -8.01 15.10 -6.88
N VAL A 62 -7.35 13.94 -6.75
CA VAL A 62 -7.87 12.66 -7.24
C VAL A 62 -8.37 11.80 -6.10
N ARG A 63 -9.47 11.08 -6.33
CA ARG A 63 -9.97 10.04 -5.42
C ARG A 63 -9.94 8.69 -6.13
N PHE A 64 -9.87 7.64 -5.34
CA PHE A 64 -9.79 6.27 -5.83
C PHE A 64 -11.00 5.46 -5.39
N VAL A 65 -11.41 4.51 -6.23
CA VAL A 65 -12.39 3.47 -5.91
C VAL A 65 -11.98 2.17 -6.59
N GLY A 66 -12.16 1.05 -5.90
CA GLY A 66 -11.76 -0.26 -6.40
C GLY A 66 -12.96 -1.17 -6.69
N VAL A 67 -12.94 -1.81 -7.86
CA VAL A 67 -13.86 -2.88 -8.27
C VAL A 67 -13.06 -4.17 -8.38
N HIS A 68 -13.36 -5.17 -7.54
CA HIS A 68 -12.66 -6.46 -7.62
C HIS A 68 -13.28 -7.40 -8.65
N THR A 69 -12.42 -8.11 -9.35
CA THR A 69 -12.80 -9.11 -10.36
C THR A 69 -12.55 -10.56 -9.92
N GLY A 70 -12.07 -10.74 -8.70
CA GLY A 70 -11.75 -12.02 -8.08
C GLY A 70 -12.11 -12.03 -6.60
N HIS A 71 -11.16 -12.39 -5.73
CA HIS A 71 -11.34 -12.34 -4.29
C HIS A 71 -11.36 -10.89 -3.79
N LEU A 72 -12.09 -10.64 -2.69
CA LEU A 72 -12.13 -9.34 -2.04
C LEU A 72 -10.73 -8.94 -1.57
N GLY A 73 -10.32 -7.72 -1.92
CA GLY A 73 -9.08 -7.11 -1.46
C GLY A 73 -9.31 -6.09 -0.35
N PHE A 74 -8.22 -5.47 0.11
CA PHE A 74 -8.28 -4.41 1.13
C PHE A 74 -8.67 -3.04 0.57
N TYR A 75 -8.51 -2.84 -0.75
CA TYR A 75 -8.75 -1.57 -1.44
C TYR A 75 -9.95 -1.59 -2.38
N THR A 76 -10.69 -2.70 -2.46
CA THR A 76 -11.80 -2.84 -3.41
C THR A 76 -13.11 -3.06 -2.66
N ASP A 77 -14.04 -2.09 -2.77
CA ASP A 77 -15.34 -2.11 -2.09
C ASP A 77 -16.46 -2.66 -2.96
N TRP A 78 -16.25 -2.68 -4.28
CA TRP A 78 -17.27 -3.01 -5.26
C TRP A 78 -16.95 -4.32 -5.97
N ARG A 79 -18.00 -5.07 -6.30
CA ARG A 79 -17.91 -6.30 -7.07
C ARG A 79 -18.18 -6.03 -8.54
N ASP A 80 -17.68 -6.91 -9.38
CA ASP A 80 -17.80 -6.83 -10.83
C ASP A 80 -19.27 -6.89 -11.37
N TYR A 81 -20.20 -7.37 -10.57
CA TYR A 81 -21.63 -7.41 -10.88
C TYR A 81 -22.42 -6.22 -10.26
N GLU A 82 -21.78 -5.32 -9.54
CA GLU A 82 -22.39 -4.15 -8.88
C GLU A 82 -22.13 -2.83 -9.65
N LEU A 83 -21.82 -2.91 -10.97
CA LEU A 83 -21.40 -1.72 -11.74
C LEU A 83 -22.52 -0.67 -11.85
N ASP A 84 -23.78 -1.10 -11.96
CA ASP A 84 -24.91 -0.16 -12.05
C ASP A 84 -25.10 0.64 -10.76
N ASP A 85 -24.92 -0.01 -9.63
CA ASP A 85 -24.99 0.66 -8.34
C ASP A 85 -23.78 1.58 -8.11
N LEU A 86 -22.58 1.18 -8.54
CA LEU A 86 -21.41 2.05 -8.51
C LEU A 86 -21.63 3.31 -9.36
N VAL A 87 -22.19 3.19 -10.56
CA VAL A 87 -22.49 4.35 -11.44
C VAL A 87 -23.52 5.27 -10.79
N LYS A 88 -24.54 4.73 -10.12
CA LYS A 88 -25.50 5.54 -9.34
C LYS A 88 -24.83 6.35 -8.24
N GLU A 89 -23.92 5.72 -7.47
CA GLU A 89 -23.18 6.41 -6.42
C GLU A 89 -22.23 7.48 -6.98
N ILE A 90 -21.58 7.21 -8.12
CA ILE A 90 -20.76 8.20 -8.83
C ILE A 90 -21.59 9.40 -9.29
N ASN A 91 -22.83 9.18 -9.79
CA ASN A 91 -23.74 10.24 -10.18
C ASN A 91 -24.20 11.09 -8.99
N ALA A 92 -24.36 10.48 -7.81
CA ALA A 92 -24.76 11.13 -6.57
C ALA A 92 -23.58 11.71 -5.77
N ASP A 93 -22.36 11.67 -6.32
CA ASP A 93 -21.14 12.03 -5.61
C ASP A 93 -21.13 13.50 -5.16
N VAL A 94 -20.89 13.68 -3.86
CA VAL A 94 -20.79 14.99 -3.19
C VAL A 94 -19.36 15.29 -2.73
N GLY A 95 -18.36 14.58 -3.26
CA GLY A 95 -16.94 14.81 -2.98
C GLY A 95 -16.43 14.22 -1.66
N GLN A 96 -17.20 13.40 -0.94
CA GLN A 96 -16.74 12.79 0.31
C GLN A 96 -15.67 11.74 0.07
N SER A 97 -14.66 11.73 0.95
CA SER A 97 -13.58 10.76 0.91
C SER A 97 -13.17 10.27 2.29
N VAL A 98 -12.57 9.10 2.33
CA VAL A 98 -11.77 8.60 3.46
C VAL A 98 -10.31 8.68 3.04
N SER A 99 -9.44 9.24 3.88
CA SER A 99 -8.01 9.35 3.57
C SER A 99 -7.16 8.51 4.50
N TYR A 100 -6.04 8.00 3.93
CA TYR A 100 -5.07 7.21 4.67
C TYR A 100 -3.66 7.79 4.50
N PRO A 101 -2.78 7.62 5.51
CA PRO A 101 -1.40 8.09 5.45
C PRO A 101 -0.61 7.28 4.42
N LEU A 102 0.39 7.92 3.84
CA LEU A 102 1.37 7.33 2.93
C LEU A 102 2.75 7.33 3.58
N LEU A 103 3.62 6.46 3.09
CA LEU A 103 5.03 6.43 3.45
C LEU A 103 5.84 7.26 2.45
N ASP A 104 6.56 8.27 2.92
CA ASP A 104 7.61 8.95 2.17
C ASP A 104 8.93 8.17 2.32
N VAL A 105 9.49 7.74 1.19
CA VAL A 105 10.73 6.97 1.08
C VAL A 105 11.78 7.84 0.40
N GLN A 106 12.72 8.37 1.16
CA GLN A 106 13.82 9.18 0.65
C GLN A 106 15.09 8.34 0.56
N VAL A 107 15.61 8.17 -0.64
CA VAL A 107 16.74 7.27 -0.91
C VAL A 107 17.96 8.04 -1.36
N LYS A 108 19.08 7.89 -0.65
CA LYS A 108 20.39 8.38 -1.07
C LYS A 108 21.18 7.25 -1.74
N TYR A 109 21.59 7.50 -2.95
CA TYR A 109 22.47 6.61 -3.72
C TYR A 109 23.91 7.11 -3.68
N ALA A 110 24.89 6.19 -3.69
CA ALA A 110 26.31 6.53 -3.71
C ALA A 110 26.73 7.40 -4.92
N THR A 111 25.98 7.31 -6.01
CA THR A 111 26.28 7.99 -7.30
C THR A 111 25.47 9.26 -7.54
N GLN A 112 24.55 9.60 -6.63
CA GLN A 112 23.67 10.77 -6.78
C GLN A 112 23.88 11.77 -5.65
N LYS A 113 23.81 13.06 -5.97
CA LYS A 113 23.96 14.13 -4.98
C LYS A 113 22.70 14.32 -4.14
N ASP A 114 21.55 14.31 -4.81
CA ASP A 114 20.25 14.56 -4.17
C ASP A 114 19.50 13.23 -3.95
N PRO A 115 18.73 13.10 -2.86
CA PRO A 115 17.93 11.92 -2.62
C PRO A 115 16.79 11.82 -3.64
N SER A 116 16.46 10.57 -4.01
CA SER A 116 15.23 10.27 -4.74
C SER A 116 14.08 10.07 -3.76
N HIS A 117 12.88 10.53 -4.12
CA HIS A 117 11.67 10.43 -3.32
C HIS A 117 10.66 9.49 -3.97
N PHE A 118 10.05 8.65 -3.16
CA PHE A 118 8.98 7.75 -3.57
C PHE A 118 7.88 7.77 -2.53
N LEU A 119 6.62 7.69 -2.96
CA LEU A 119 5.49 7.45 -2.07
C LEU A 119 5.10 5.98 -2.11
N SER A 120 4.77 5.41 -0.95
CA SER A 120 4.25 4.05 -0.85
C SER A 120 2.92 4.05 -0.11
N LEU A 121 1.98 3.25 -0.61
CA LEU A 121 0.69 3.03 0.03
C LEU A 121 0.78 1.90 1.06
N ASN A 122 1.51 0.82 0.73
CA ASN A 122 1.69 -0.33 1.61
C ASN A 122 3.00 -0.26 2.39
N GLU A 123 4.10 -0.58 1.75
CA GLU A 123 5.40 -0.70 2.42
C GLU A 123 6.56 -0.50 1.46
N SER A 124 7.72 -0.22 2.06
CA SER A 124 9.01 -0.33 1.38
C SER A 124 9.88 -1.35 2.08
N SER A 125 10.60 -2.16 1.31
CA SER A 125 11.57 -3.10 1.84
C SER A 125 12.95 -2.94 1.21
N LEU A 126 14.00 -3.07 2.05
CA LEU A 126 15.40 -3.10 1.63
C LEU A 126 15.97 -4.48 1.86
N ARG A 127 16.49 -5.11 0.81
CA ARG A 127 17.05 -6.48 0.84
C ARG A 127 18.31 -6.59 -0.03
N ARG A 128 19.01 -7.72 0.10
CA ARG A 128 20.04 -8.15 -0.86
C ARG A 128 19.71 -9.52 -1.40
N ASN A 129 20.02 -9.74 -2.66
CA ASN A 129 19.93 -11.07 -3.25
C ASN A 129 21.05 -11.96 -2.71
N ALA A 130 20.68 -13.14 -2.20
CA ALA A 130 21.59 -14.19 -1.73
C ALA A 130 22.56 -13.82 -0.59
N LEU A 131 22.49 -12.62 -0.02
CA LEU A 131 23.37 -12.18 1.07
C LEU A 131 22.55 -11.44 2.15
N THR A 132 23.02 -11.48 3.40
CA THR A 132 22.47 -10.64 4.46
C THR A 132 22.85 -9.18 4.27
N ILE A 133 21.97 -8.29 4.67
CA ILE A 133 22.29 -6.86 4.79
C ILE A 133 22.88 -6.58 6.18
N LYS A 134 23.68 -5.51 6.23
CA LYS A 134 24.14 -4.88 7.48
C LYS A 134 23.78 -3.42 7.40
N THR A 135 23.00 -2.95 8.34
CA THR A 135 22.52 -1.56 8.37
C THR A 135 22.46 -1.08 9.81
N ASP A 136 22.70 0.22 9.97
CA ASP A 136 22.47 0.90 11.23
C ASP A 136 21.13 1.63 11.15
N ILE A 137 20.27 1.39 12.12
CA ILE A 137 18.92 1.94 12.21
C ILE A 137 18.93 3.06 13.24
N TYR A 138 18.32 4.18 12.86
CA TYR A 138 18.15 5.38 13.69
C TYR A 138 16.67 5.74 13.76
N ILE A 139 16.20 6.16 14.94
CA ILE A 139 14.88 6.75 15.13
C ILE A 139 15.09 8.19 15.59
N ARG A 140 14.56 9.16 14.85
CA ARG A 140 14.78 10.60 15.09
C ARG A 140 16.27 10.94 15.28
N ASP A 141 17.14 10.51 14.39
CA ASP A 141 18.59 10.73 14.43
C ASP A 141 19.34 10.07 15.61
N ALA A 142 18.64 9.46 16.57
CA ALA A 142 19.27 8.66 17.62
C ALA A 142 19.54 7.25 17.10
N PHE A 143 20.80 6.78 17.29
CA PHE A 143 21.14 5.40 16.97
C PHE A 143 20.27 4.45 17.79
N PHE A 144 19.62 3.51 17.12
CA PHE A 144 18.74 2.53 17.74
C PHE A 144 19.39 1.14 17.80
N GLU A 145 19.79 0.60 16.64
CA GLU A 145 20.43 -0.72 16.58
C GLU A 145 21.27 -0.92 15.32
N SER A 146 22.21 -1.86 15.36
CA SER A 146 22.89 -2.41 14.18
C SER A 146 22.23 -3.71 13.77
N PHE A 147 21.50 -3.66 12.66
CA PHE A 147 20.76 -4.78 12.11
C PHE A 147 21.64 -5.65 11.20
N ARG A 148 21.47 -6.96 11.31
CA ARG A 148 21.94 -7.93 10.32
C ARG A 148 20.86 -8.98 10.06
N GLY A 149 20.53 -9.22 8.80
CA GLY A 149 19.50 -10.18 8.38
C GLY A 149 19.29 -10.15 6.89
N ASP A 150 18.15 -10.66 6.42
CA ASP A 150 17.82 -10.67 4.99
C ASP A 150 17.32 -9.31 4.51
N GLY A 151 16.77 -8.48 5.42
CA GLY A 151 16.28 -7.17 5.07
C GLY A 151 15.47 -6.51 6.19
N ILE A 152 14.93 -5.36 5.85
CA ILE A 152 13.97 -4.62 6.67
C ILE A 152 12.77 -4.22 5.84
N CYS A 153 11.63 -4.06 6.49
CA CYS A 153 10.38 -3.60 5.90
C CYS A 153 9.81 -2.47 6.76
N VAL A 154 9.44 -1.36 6.12
CA VAL A 154 8.71 -0.26 6.77
C VAL A 154 7.37 -0.12 6.09
N ALA A 155 6.30 -0.24 6.87
CA ALA A 155 4.93 -0.29 6.39
C ALA A 155 4.08 0.85 6.95
N THR A 156 3.10 1.30 6.17
CA THR A 156 1.97 2.11 6.62
C THR A 156 0.97 1.23 7.38
N PRO A 157 0.01 1.81 8.09
CA PRO A 157 -1.10 1.04 8.65
C PRO A 157 -1.91 0.28 7.59
N THR A 158 -2.11 0.86 6.40
CA THR A 158 -2.76 0.18 5.27
C THR A 158 -1.96 -1.04 4.80
N GLY A 159 -0.63 -0.92 4.71
CA GLY A 159 0.27 -2.02 4.35
C GLY A 159 0.49 -3.04 5.46
N SER A 160 -0.03 -2.80 6.67
CA SER A 160 0.11 -3.75 7.79
C SER A 160 -0.57 -5.10 7.53
N THR A 161 -1.49 -5.19 6.56
CA THR A 161 -2.13 -6.43 6.10
C THR A 161 -1.41 -7.09 4.93
N GLY A 162 -0.38 -6.44 4.38
CA GLY A 162 0.45 -6.93 3.27
C GLY A 162 1.68 -7.70 3.74
N TYR A 163 2.83 -7.35 3.16
CA TYR A 163 4.10 -8.05 3.44
C TYR A 163 4.53 -7.94 4.90
N SER A 164 4.29 -6.79 5.55
CA SER A 164 4.58 -6.58 6.98
C SER A 164 3.93 -7.66 7.87
N LYS A 165 2.66 -8.04 7.59
CA LYS A 165 1.97 -9.12 8.31
C LYS A 165 2.70 -10.46 8.18
N SER A 166 3.17 -10.80 6.98
CA SER A 166 3.90 -12.04 6.72
C SER A 166 5.25 -12.09 7.46
N LEU A 167 5.78 -10.94 7.86
CA LEU A 167 7.00 -10.79 8.67
C LEU A 167 6.72 -10.77 10.17
N GLY A 168 5.49 -10.99 10.61
CA GLY A 168 5.09 -10.95 12.02
C GLY A 168 4.71 -9.55 12.52
N GLY A 169 4.53 -8.58 11.63
CA GLY A 169 4.01 -7.27 11.97
C GLY A 169 2.57 -7.30 12.48
N ALA A 170 2.22 -6.35 13.33
CA ALA A 170 0.87 -6.18 13.84
C ALA A 170 -0.05 -5.64 12.74
N VAL A 171 -1.31 -6.08 12.73
CA VAL A 171 -2.36 -5.48 11.89
C VAL A 171 -2.78 -4.16 12.53
N LEU A 172 -2.61 -3.07 11.80
CA LEU A 172 -2.92 -1.71 12.24
C LEU A 172 -4.16 -1.19 11.50
N HIS A 173 -5.04 -0.50 12.22
CA HIS A 173 -6.19 0.11 11.59
C HIS A 173 -5.73 1.24 10.63
N PRO A 174 -6.22 1.32 9.37
CA PRO A 174 -5.75 2.27 8.34
C PRO A 174 -5.82 3.75 8.71
N ARG A 175 -6.66 4.11 9.68
CA ARG A 175 -6.78 5.50 10.18
C ARG A 175 -5.74 5.89 11.22
N LEU A 176 -4.90 4.97 11.66
CA LEU A 176 -3.78 5.33 12.55
C LEU A 176 -2.75 6.13 11.75
N GLU A 177 -2.14 7.10 12.41
CA GLU A 177 -0.99 7.83 11.87
C GLU A 177 0.27 7.29 12.54
N ALA A 178 0.86 6.29 11.91
CA ALA A 178 2.01 5.57 12.43
C ALA A 178 2.77 4.91 11.27
N LEU A 179 4.01 4.49 11.52
CA LEU A 179 4.75 3.58 10.66
C LEU A 179 5.17 2.37 11.47
N GLN A 180 5.28 1.22 10.84
CA GLN A 180 5.76 0.00 11.45
C GLN A 180 7.05 -0.47 10.77
N LEU A 181 8.12 -0.63 11.54
CA LEU A 181 9.35 -1.29 11.11
C LEU A 181 9.31 -2.76 11.50
N THR A 182 9.62 -3.63 10.57
CA THR A 182 9.70 -5.09 10.78
C THR A 182 11.02 -5.61 10.19
N GLU A 183 11.76 -6.37 10.99
CA GLU A 183 12.98 -7.05 10.57
C GLU A 183 12.64 -8.29 9.71
N ILE A 184 13.46 -8.56 8.71
CA ILE A 184 13.35 -9.75 7.86
C ILE A 184 14.48 -10.70 8.22
N ALA A 185 14.16 -11.84 8.87
CA ALA A 185 15.09 -12.89 9.25
C ALA A 185 16.35 -12.34 9.95
N SER A 186 16.17 -11.58 11.02
CA SER A 186 17.28 -11.02 11.79
C SER A 186 18.17 -12.10 12.40
N ILE A 187 19.48 -11.86 12.35
CA ILE A 187 20.49 -12.73 12.97
C ILE A 187 20.78 -12.23 14.38
N ASN A 188 20.37 -13.00 15.39
CA ASN A 188 20.63 -12.73 16.78
C ASN A 188 21.60 -13.77 17.37
N ASN A 189 22.76 -13.29 17.87
CA ASN A 189 23.78 -14.10 18.50
C ASN A 189 24.63 -13.24 19.47
N ARG A 190 25.81 -13.72 19.88
CA ARG A 190 26.69 -12.97 20.78
C ARG A 190 27.25 -11.68 20.19
N VAL A 191 27.31 -11.55 18.87
CA VAL A 191 27.92 -10.42 18.15
C VAL A 191 26.86 -9.45 17.65
N TYR A 192 25.73 -9.97 17.17
CA TYR A 192 24.64 -9.19 16.63
C TYR A 192 23.41 -9.32 17.52
N ARG A 193 22.85 -8.21 17.92
CA ARG A 193 21.65 -8.15 18.74
C ARG A 193 20.74 -7.07 18.22
N THR A 194 19.52 -7.44 17.89
CA THR A 194 18.46 -6.52 17.49
C THR A 194 17.25 -6.73 18.38
N LEU A 195 16.28 -5.83 18.30
CA LEU A 195 15.05 -5.93 19.07
C LEU A 195 14.24 -7.19 18.71
N SER A 196 14.32 -7.64 17.46
CA SER A 196 13.60 -8.83 16.92
C SER A 196 12.10 -8.79 17.09
N SER A 197 11.53 -7.62 17.30
CA SER A 197 10.09 -7.39 17.40
C SER A 197 9.71 -6.22 16.48
N PRO A 198 8.56 -6.28 15.83
CA PRO A 198 8.04 -5.13 15.12
C PRO A 198 7.89 -3.93 16.04
N ILE A 199 8.27 -2.75 15.57
CA ILE A 199 8.07 -1.49 16.29
C ILE A 199 7.16 -0.57 15.51
N VAL A 200 6.29 0.12 16.24
CA VAL A 200 5.40 1.15 15.70
C VAL A 200 5.85 2.50 16.23
N ILE A 201 6.15 3.43 15.33
CA ILE A 201 6.60 4.78 15.67
C ILE A 201 5.49 5.80 15.51
N ALA A 202 5.62 6.89 16.27
CA ALA A 202 4.68 8.01 16.27
C ALA A 202 4.73 8.82 14.97
N PRO A 203 3.68 9.61 14.66
CA PRO A 203 3.58 10.32 13.37
C PRO A 203 4.63 11.41 13.15
N ASP A 204 5.21 11.95 14.23
CA ASP A 204 6.27 12.99 14.18
C ASP A 204 7.68 12.40 14.19
N GLU A 205 7.81 11.09 14.12
CA GLU A 205 9.07 10.37 14.09
C GLU A 205 9.41 9.84 12.68
N TRP A 206 10.68 9.57 12.47
CA TRP A 206 11.19 8.98 11.24
C TRP A 206 12.23 7.91 11.53
N ILE A 207 12.36 6.98 10.59
CA ILE A 207 13.36 5.92 10.62
C ILE A 207 14.42 6.24 9.57
N THR A 208 15.69 6.23 9.96
CA THR A 208 16.81 6.32 9.01
C THR A 208 17.59 5.01 9.03
N VAL A 209 17.76 4.43 7.86
CA VAL A 209 18.53 3.21 7.64
C VAL A 209 19.79 3.57 6.88
N LYS A 210 20.95 3.39 7.51
CA LYS A 210 22.27 3.59 6.89
C LYS A 210 22.89 2.25 6.57
N THR A 211 23.26 2.04 5.32
CA THR A 211 23.92 0.81 4.89
C THR A 211 25.40 0.85 5.24
N GLN A 212 25.97 -0.24 5.74
CA GLN A 212 27.39 -0.30 6.09
C GLN A 212 28.32 -0.50 4.88
N SER A 213 27.79 -0.76 3.71
CA SER A 213 28.55 -0.84 2.47
C SER A 213 27.73 -0.37 1.28
N ALA A 214 28.33 0.31 0.32
CA ALA A 214 27.70 0.64 -0.95
C ALA A 214 27.63 -0.65 -1.82
N ALA A 215 26.77 -1.58 -1.41
CA ALA A 215 26.55 -2.85 -2.10
C ALA A 215 25.27 -2.79 -2.94
N ASP A 216 25.07 -3.80 -3.75
CA ASP A 216 23.88 -3.95 -4.59
C ASP A 216 22.68 -4.36 -3.72
N TYR A 217 21.82 -3.39 -3.46
CA TYR A 217 20.56 -3.60 -2.75
C TYR A 217 19.39 -3.70 -3.72
N THR A 218 18.38 -4.43 -3.30
CA THR A 218 17.04 -4.40 -3.89
C THR A 218 16.15 -3.56 -2.97
N LEU A 219 15.66 -2.45 -3.49
CA LEU A 219 14.64 -1.63 -2.87
C LEU A 219 13.30 -1.92 -3.53
N THR A 220 12.30 -2.22 -2.73
CA THR A 220 10.93 -2.38 -3.19
C THR A 220 10.08 -1.28 -2.55
N VAL A 221 9.23 -0.64 -3.34
CA VAL A 221 8.22 0.34 -2.90
C VAL A 221 6.89 -0.14 -3.45
N ASP A 222 6.01 -0.64 -2.60
CA ASP A 222 4.82 -1.40 -2.99
C ASP A 222 5.20 -2.56 -3.94
N GLN A 223 4.66 -2.60 -5.18
CA GLN A 223 5.04 -3.58 -6.20
C GLN A 223 6.22 -3.16 -7.09
N LEU A 224 6.75 -1.95 -6.91
CA LEU A 224 7.85 -1.44 -7.74
C LEU A 224 9.19 -1.87 -7.14
N SER A 225 9.99 -2.61 -7.89
CA SER A 225 11.30 -3.09 -7.46
C SER A 225 12.43 -2.44 -8.25
N SER A 226 13.44 -1.97 -7.54
CA SER A 226 14.69 -1.43 -8.09
C SER A 226 15.84 -2.29 -7.61
N HIS A 227 16.53 -2.94 -8.54
CA HIS A 227 17.59 -3.89 -8.25
C HIS A 227 18.99 -3.27 -8.45
N ASN A 228 20.01 -3.87 -7.81
CA ASN A 228 21.42 -3.56 -7.98
C ASN A 228 21.73 -2.07 -7.75
N ARG A 229 21.20 -1.51 -6.66
CA ARG A 229 21.38 -0.10 -6.32
C ARG A 229 22.38 0.07 -5.18
N ALA A 230 23.39 0.89 -5.40
CA ALA A 230 24.34 1.30 -4.36
C ALA A 230 23.67 2.34 -3.44
N ILE A 231 22.82 1.85 -2.53
CA ILE A 231 22.08 2.68 -1.56
C ILE A 231 22.98 2.91 -0.35
N THR A 232 23.09 4.15 0.11
CA THR A 232 23.86 4.54 1.30
C THR A 232 22.96 4.86 2.50
N GLU A 233 21.79 5.43 2.25
CA GLU A 233 20.83 5.80 3.28
C GLU A 233 19.41 5.77 2.74
N ILE A 234 18.47 5.36 3.58
CA ILE A 234 17.04 5.54 3.32
C ILE A 234 16.43 6.18 4.55
N LYS A 235 15.65 7.24 4.34
CA LYS A 235 14.81 7.83 5.38
C LYS A 235 13.34 7.53 5.09
N TYR A 236 12.64 7.05 6.10
CA TYR A 236 11.23 6.73 6.08
C TYR A 236 10.48 7.64 7.06
N GLN A 237 9.44 8.29 6.60
CA GLN A 237 8.55 9.12 7.42
C GLN A 237 7.14 9.09 6.86
N ILE A 238 6.15 9.54 7.63
CA ILE A 238 4.80 9.74 7.11
C ILE A 238 4.86 10.88 6.08
N ALA A 239 4.30 10.64 4.90
CA ALA A 239 4.23 11.64 3.85
C ALA A 239 3.25 12.77 4.21
N LYS A 240 3.44 13.94 3.62
CA LYS A 240 2.46 15.05 3.70
C LYS A 240 1.21 14.74 2.88
N GLU A 241 1.42 14.07 1.77
CA GLU A 241 0.38 13.61 0.87
C GLU A 241 -0.41 12.47 1.51
N ARG A 242 -1.66 12.35 1.13
CA ARG A 242 -2.56 11.27 1.56
C ARG A 242 -3.26 10.67 0.35
N ILE A 243 -3.56 9.39 0.40
CA ILE A 243 -4.47 8.81 -0.57
C ILE A 243 -5.92 9.05 -0.13
N HIS A 244 -6.79 9.36 -1.09
CA HIS A 244 -8.21 9.60 -0.86
C HIS A 244 -9.05 8.56 -1.58
N PHE A 245 -9.85 7.80 -0.83
CA PHE A 245 -10.84 6.88 -1.40
C PHE A 245 -12.22 7.53 -1.40
N ALA A 246 -12.94 7.44 -2.51
CA ALA A 246 -14.31 7.93 -2.60
C ALA A 246 -15.21 7.14 -1.64
N LYS A 247 -16.02 7.87 -0.84
CA LYS A 247 -16.84 7.27 0.22
C LYS A 247 -18.23 6.91 -0.31
N TYR A 248 -18.33 6.05 -1.30
CA TYR A 248 -19.59 5.54 -1.82
C TYR A 248 -20.13 4.38 -0.97
N ARG A 249 -19.29 3.40 -0.73
CA ARG A 249 -19.52 2.27 0.19
C ARG A 249 -18.24 2.11 1.01
N HIS A 250 -18.37 1.82 2.28
CA HIS A 250 -17.21 1.56 3.13
C HIS A 250 -17.46 0.30 3.95
N MET A 251 -16.79 -0.78 3.55
CA MET A 251 -16.78 -2.00 4.36
C MET A 251 -15.94 -1.77 5.62
N HIS A 252 -16.39 -2.33 6.72
CA HIS A 252 -15.68 -2.25 7.98
C HIS A 252 -14.30 -2.96 7.87
N PHE A 253 -13.24 -2.28 8.27
CA PHE A 253 -11.87 -2.81 8.12
C PHE A 253 -11.68 -4.19 8.76
N TRP A 254 -12.20 -4.38 9.97
CA TRP A 254 -12.04 -5.66 10.68
C TRP A 254 -12.80 -6.80 10.03
N SER A 255 -13.92 -6.54 9.38
CA SER A 255 -14.61 -7.57 8.59
C SER A 255 -13.76 -8.03 7.41
N ARG A 256 -13.03 -7.11 6.75
CA ARG A 256 -12.07 -7.49 5.70
C ARG A 256 -10.90 -8.31 6.23
N VAL A 257 -10.39 -7.97 7.42
CA VAL A 257 -9.33 -8.75 8.10
C VAL A 257 -9.84 -10.16 8.42
N GLU A 258 -11.07 -10.27 8.94
CA GLU A 258 -11.71 -11.56 9.22
C GLU A 258 -11.87 -12.39 7.95
N ASP A 259 -12.49 -11.83 6.90
CA ASP A 259 -12.71 -12.52 5.62
C ASP A 259 -11.41 -12.96 4.95
N SER A 260 -10.34 -12.13 5.05
CA SER A 260 -9.09 -12.40 4.35
C SER A 260 -8.17 -13.39 5.06
N PHE A 261 -8.22 -13.46 6.40
CA PHE A 261 -7.21 -14.21 7.17
C PHE A 261 -7.77 -15.28 8.10
N ILE A 262 -9.03 -15.18 8.52
CA ILE A 262 -9.62 -16.09 9.49
C ILE A 262 -10.64 -16.99 8.81
N GLY A 263 -11.38 -16.44 7.84
CA GLY A 263 -12.55 -17.06 7.25
C GLY A 263 -13.76 -17.03 8.20
N SER A 264 -14.96 -17.16 7.68
CA SER A 264 -16.13 -17.29 8.53
C SER A 264 -16.12 -18.68 9.18
N MET A 265 -15.71 -18.76 10.43
CA MET A 265 -15.87 -19.97 11.27
C MET A 265 -17.31 -20.13 11.76
N ARG A 266 -18.21 -19.24 11.37
CA ARG A 266 -19.62 -19.35 11.73
C ARG A 266 -20.27 -20.40 10.84
N GLU A 267 -20.50 -21.56 11.39
CA GLU A 267 -21.40 -22.56 10.80
C GLU A 267 -22.77 -21.89 10.68
N LYS A 268 -23.28 -21.84 9.47
CA LYS A 268 -24.69 -21.51 9.26
C LYS A 268 -25.49 -22.77 9.59
N ASP A 269 -26.57 -22.63 10.35
CA ASP A 269 -27.53 -23.69 10.50
C ASP A 269 -28.14 -24.09 9.13
N GLU A 270 -28.86 -25.20 9.08
CA GLU A 270 -29.47 -25.70 7.83
C GLU A 270 -30.45 -24.68 7.21
N ASP A 271 -30.89 -23.68 7.97
CA ASP A 271 -31.78 -22.58 7.54
C ASP A 271 -31.03 -21.29 7.17
N GLY A 272 -29.69 -21.25 7.27
CA GLY A 272 -28.84 -20.12 6.88
C GLY A 272 -28.68 -19.02 7.93
N HIS A 273 -29.13 -19.24 9.16
CA HIS A 273 -28.92 -18.33 10.29
C HIS A 273 -27.53 -18.51 10.93
N GLU A 274 -26.88 -17.42 11.32
CA GLU A 274 -25.60 -17.46 12.05
C GLU A 274 -25.82 -18.00 13.49
N LEU A 275 -25.07 -19.07 13.84
CA LEU A 275 -25.02 -19.64 15.19
C LEU A 275 -24.16 -18.80 16.13
#